data_90046ec356beb1caafde000da09e6fb6
#
_entry.id   90046ec356beb1caafde000da09e6fb6
#
_cell.length_a   1.000
_cell.length_b   1.000
_cell.length_c   1.000
_cell.angle_alpha   90.00
_cell.angle_beta   90.00
_cell.angle_gamma   90.00
#
_symmetry.space_group_name_H-M   'P 1'
#
loop_
_entity.id
_entity.type
_entity.pdbx_description
1 polymer ?
#
loop_
_entity_poly.entity_id
_entity_poly.type
_entity_poly.pdbx_seq_one_letter_code
_entity_poly.pdbx_strand_id
1 'polypeptide(L)'
;MRILILFLVACSFQLQAQKSQIEAPLMHSVYFWLKNPNSQSDQQTFEAAIQKLIETNPQGISTYLGKPAATEIRGVVDNSYSYAYFMTFASREAEAAYQTDPTHLRFIEAAEHLWNKVIVYDAVPLSSKN
;
A
#
# COMPACT_ATOMS: atom_id res chain seq x y z
N MET A 1 -65.82 -15.15 -15.77
CA MET A 1 -64.67 -14.25 -15.97
C MET A 1 -63.75 -14.39 -14.72
N ARG A 2 -62.73 -15.21 -14.83
CA ARG A 2 -61.80 -15.46 -13.71
C ARG A 2 -60.59 -14.51 -13.84
N ILE A 3 -60.47 -13.58 -12.92
CA ILE A 3 -59.33 -12.65 -12.86
C ILE A 3 -58.17 -13.36 -12.16
N LEU A 4 -57.11 -13.64 -12.92
CA LEU A 4 -55.86 -14.21 -12.42
C LEU A 4 -54.98 -13.06 -11.94
N ILE A 5 -54.84 -12.88 -10.60
CA ILE A 5 -53.96 -11.91 -10.01
C ILE A 5 -52.55 -12.53 -9.91
N LEU A 6 -51.64 -12.07 -10.78
CA LEU A 6 -50.21 -12.42 -10.72
C LEU A 6 -49.54 -11.59 -9.60
N PHE A 7 -49.17 -12.25 -8.50
CA PHE A 7 -48.31 -11.66 -7.49
C PHE A 7 -46.86 -11.67 -8.00
N LEU A 8 -46.37 -10.51 -8.42
CA LEU A 8 -44.95 -10.31 -8.70
C LEU A 8 -44.20 -10.16 -7.36
N VAL A 9 -43.52 -11.21 -6.90
CA VAL A 9 -42.62 -11.14 -5.75
C VAL A 9 -41.33 -10.50 -6.23
N ALA A 10 -41.17 -9.21 -5.98
CA ALA A 10 -39.90 -8.51 -6.18
C ALA A 10 -38.91 -8.97 -5.12
N CYS A 11 -38.01 -9.87 -5.47
CA CYS A 11 -36.88 -10.29 -4.64
C CYS A 11 -35.85 -9.18 -4.65
N SER A 12 -35.89 -8.30 -3.66
CA SER A 12 -34.85 -7.26 -3.45
C SER A 12 -33.56 -7.93 -2.95
N PHE A 13 -32.63 -8.22 -3.86
CA PHE A 13 -31.26 -8.59 -3.47
C PHE A 13 -30.59 -7.36 -2.87
N GLN A 14 -30.52 -7.31 -1.54
CA GLN A 14 -29.65 -6.35 -0.86
C GLN A 14 -28.22 -6.85 -1.01
N LEU A 15 -27.46 -6.22 -1.91
CA LEU A 15 -26.03 -6.39 -1.97
C LEU A 15 -25.42 -5.69 -0.72
N GLN A 16 -25.24 -6.44 0.35
CA GLN A 16 -24.43 -5.96 1.46
C GLN A 16 -22.96 -5.97 1.01
N ALA A 17 -22.36 -4.79 0.89
CA ALA A 17 -20.94 -4.68 0.66
C ALA A 17 -20.20 -5.30 1.87
N GLN A 18 -19.68 -6.50 1.67
CA GLN A 18 -18.88 -7.19 2.68
C GLN A 18 -17.55 -6.44 2.80
N LYS A 19 -17.22 -5.94 4.02
CA LYS A 19 -15.89 -5.37 4.28
C LYS A 19 -14.84 -6.46 4.07
N SER A 20 -14.00 -6.29 3.04
CA SER A 20 -12.85 -7.15 2.86
C SER A 20 -11.70 -6.70 3.77
N GLN A 21 -11.07 -7.63 4.45
CA GLN A 21 -9.79 -7.40 5.11
C GLN A 21 -8.67 -7.51 4.07
N ILE A 22 -7.58 -6.77 4.28
CA ILE A 22 -6.36 -6.97 3.50
C ILE A 22 -5.77 -8.30 3.97
N GLU A 23 -5.83 -9.32 3.10
CA GLU A 23 -5.24 -10.62 3.37
C GLU A 23 -3.81 -10.62 2.84
N ALA A 24 -2.85 -10.52 3.75
CA ALA A 24 -1.44 -10.61 3.42
C ALA A 24 -0.69 -11.31 4.56
N PRO A 25 0.15 -12.32 4.27
CA PRO A 25 0.98 -12.97 5.28
C PRO A 25 2.00 -12.03 5.92
N LEU A 26 2.45 -11.00 5.19
CA LEU A 26 3.30 -9.94 5.70
C LEU A 26 2.96 -8.61 5.00
N MET A 27 2.81 -7.55 5.78
CA MET A 27 2.65 -6.18 5.33
C MET A 27 3.94 -5.40 5.64
N HIS A 28 4.55 -4.82 4.61
CA HIS A 28 5.72 -3.97 4.67
C HIS A 28 5.30 -2.53 4.42
N SER A 29 5.39 -1.67 5.44
CA SER A 29 4.95 -0.28 5.40
C SER A 29 6.15 0.64 5.53
N VAL A 30 6.42 1.41 4.49
CA VAL A 30 7.60 2.29 4.41
C VAL A 30 7.16 3.74 4.31
N TYR A 31 7.78 4.60 5.12
CA TYR A 31 7.57 6.04 5.05
C TYR A 31 8.89 6.74 4.77
N PHE A 32 8.87 7.67 3.79
CA PHE A 32 10.03 8.43 3.35
C PHE A 32 9.88 9.91 3.64
N TRP A 33 10.94 10.53 4.14
CA TRP A 33 11.06 11.98 4.29
C TRP A 33 12.14 12.49 3.34
N LEU A 34 11.71 13.18 2.28
CA LEU A 34 12.67 13.78 1.34
C LEU A 34 13.42 14.94 2.00
N LYS A 35 14.68 15.15 1.58
CA LYS A 35 15.51 16.30 2.00
C LYS A 35 14.90 17.62 1.53
N ASN A 36 14.37 17.61 0.30
CA ASN A 36 13.75 18.77 -0.33
C ASN A 36 12.31 18.43 -0.76
N PRO A 37 11.35 18.32 0.19
CA PRO A 37 10.01 17.81 -0.09
C PRO A 37 9.20 18.69 -1.06
N ASN A 38 9.61 19.95 -1.26
CA ASN A 38 8.98 20.90 -2.19
C ASN A 38 9.71 20.98 -3.54
N SER A 39 10.83 20.27 -3.74
CA SER A 39 11.54 20.20 -5.01
C SER A 39 10.80 19.29 -5.99
N GLN A 40 10.26 19.85 -7.07
CA GLN A 40 9.57 19.07 -8.09
C GLN A 40 10.50 18.06 -8.76
N SER A 41 11.77 18.41 -9.00
CA SER A 41 12.75 17.50 -9.60
C SER A 41 13.05 16.31 -8.70
N ASP A 42 13.21 16.52 -7.37
CA ASP A 42 13.46 15.45 -6.41
C ASP A 42 12.24 14.52 -6.31
N GLN A 43 11.04 15.09 -6.27
CA GLN A 43 9.80 14.31 -6.30
C GLN A 43 9.70 13.44 -7.55
N GLN A 44 9.92 14.01 -8.74
CA GLN A 44 9.86 13.28 -10.00
C GLN A 44 10.91 12.16 -10.07
N THR A 45 12.13 12.43 -9.60
CA THR A 45 13.19 11.42 -9.55
C THR A 45 12.83 10.27 -8.59
N PHE A 46 12.34 10.58 -7.41
CA PHE A 46 11.89 9.58 -6.43
C PHE A 46 10.72 8.75 -6.99
N GLU A 47 9.70 9.43 -7.53
CA GLU A 47 8.50 8.78 -8.07
C GLU A 47 8.85 7.84 -9.23
N ALA A 48 9.74 8.25 -10.14
CA ALA A 48 10.20 7.38 -11.23
C ALA A 48 10.96 6.15 -10.72
N ALA A 49 11.84 6.33 -9.72
CA ALA A 49 12.62 5.22 -9.16
C ALA A 49 11.73 4.20 -8.44
N ILE A 50 10.79 4.66 -7.60
CA ILE A 50 9.89 3.76 -6.86
C ILE A 50 8.87 3.10 -7.78
N GLN A 51 8.39 3.80 -8.81
CA GLN A 51 7.50 3.21 -9.81
C GLN A 51 8.21 2.08 -10.56
N LYS A 52 9.48 2.26 -10.89
CA LYS A 52 10.29 1.21 -11.51
C LYS A 52 10.46 -0.01 -10.60
N LEU A 53 10.65 0.19 -9.29
CA LEU A 53 10.65 -0.89 -8.30
C LEU A 53 9.32 -1.64 -8.32
N ILE A 54 8.19 -0.92 -8.24
CA ILE A 54 6.85 -1.50 -8.24
C ILE A 54 6.62 -2.40 -9.46
N GLU A 55 7.04 -1.93 -10.64
CA GLU A 55 6.83 -2.63 -11.91
C GLU A 55 7.72 -3.86 -12.09
N THR A 56 8.90 -3.87 -11.47
CA THR A 56 9.92 -4.89 -11.79
C THR A 56 10.25 -5.84 -10.65
N ASN A 57 9.81 -5.54 -9.42
CA ASN A 57 10.12 -6.41 -8.28
C ASN A 57 9.25 -7.67 -8.31
N PRO A 58 9.84 -8.88 -8.24
CA PRO A 58 9.10 -10.12 -8.35
C PRO A 58 8.52 -10.64 -7.03
N GLN A 59 8.94 -10.10 -5.87
CA GLN A 59 8.51 -10.59 -4.55
C GLN A 59 7.21 -9.95 -4.05
N GLY A 60 6.93 -8.71 -4.48
CA GLY A 60 5.74 -7.99 -4.06
C GLY A 60 4.45 -8.55 -4.67
N ILE A 61 3.43 -8.74 -3.83
CA ILE A 61 2.11 -9.22 -4.29
C ILE A 61 1.19 -8.04 -4.61
N SER A 62 1.08 -7.10 -3.68
CA SER A 62 0.26 -5.89 -3.80
C SER A 62 1.04 -4.70 -3.31
N THR A 63 0.85 -3.56 -3.94
CA THR A 63 1.54 -2.32 -3.59
C THR A 63 0.58 -1.15 -3.51
N TYR A 64 0.91 -0.19 -2.68
CA TYR A 64 0.26 1.12 -2.61
C TYR A 64 1.33 2.20 -2.43
N LEU A 65 1.27 3.24 -3.24
CA LEU A 65 2.11 4.42 -3.10
C LEU A 65 1.22 5.65 -2.93
N GLY A 66 1.48 6.44 -1.90
CA GLY A 66 0.69 7.63 -1.59
C GLY A 66 1.51 8.74 -0.95
N LYS A 67 0.85 9.89 -0.82
CA LYS A 67 1.34 11.08 -0.11
C LYS A 67 0.45 11.34 1.11
N PRO A 68 0.85 12.21 2.06
CA PRO A 68 0.01 12.58 3.19
C PRO A 68 -1.36 13.07 2.71
N ALA A 69 -2.43 12.53 3.28
CA ALA A 69 -3.79 12.99 3.01
C ALA A 69 -4.08 14.25 3.84
N ALA A 70 -4.79 15.21 3.26
CA ALA A 70 -5.23 16.40 3.97
C ALA A 70 -6.45 16.10 4.87
N THR A 71 -6.28 15.18 5.79
CA THR A 71 -7.30 14.85 6.79
C THR A 71 -7.26 15.84 7.95
N GLU A 72 -8.33 15.90 8.76
CA GLU A 72 -8.40 16.73 9.94
C GLU A 72 -7.21 16.48 10.87
N ILE A 73 -6.57 17.56 11.34
CA ILE A 73 -5.41 17.49 12.23
C ILE A 73 -5.86 17.03 13.61
N ARG A 74 -5.29 15.93 14.08
CA ARG A 74 -5.49 15.35 15.41
C ARG A 74 -4.13 15.02 16.02
N GLY A 75 -4.03 14.96 17.32
CA GLY A 75 -2.76 14.72 18.03
C GLY A 75 -2.04 13.41 17.68
N VAL A 76 -2.74 12.48 17.01
CA VAL A 76 -2.21 11.18 16.56
C VAL A 76 -1.96 11.12 15.04
N VAL A 77 -2.21 12.21 14.31
CA VAL A 77 -2.00 12.27 12.85
C VAL A 77 -0.64 12.89 12.57
N ASP A 78 0.26 12.09 12.00
CA ASP A 78 1.57 12.54 11.52
C ASP A 78 1.55 12.61 9.98
N ASN A 79 1.54 13.83 9.45
CA ASN A 79 1.60 14.13 8.02
C ASN A 79 2.99 14.65 7.61
N SER A 80 4.03 14.42 8.43
CA SER A 80 5.37 14.94 8.19
C SER A 80 6.16 14.21 7.11
N TYR A 81 5.74 12.99 6.72
CA TYR A 81 6.39 12.22 5.69
C TYR A 81 6.09 12.77 4.27
N SER A 82 6.94 12.45 3.31
CA SER A 82 6.75 12.82 1.90
C SER A 82 5.99 11.75 1.13
N TYR A 83 6.32 10.47 1.35
CA TYR A 83 5.69 9.33 0.68
C TYR A 83 5.45 8.19 1.67
N ALA A 84 4.32 7.50 1.48
CA ALA A 84 4.02 6.22 2.10
C ALA A 84 3.99 5.14 1.01
N TYR A 85 4.72 4.05 1.21
CA TYR A 85 4.75 2.91 0.33
C TYR A 85 4.42 1.65 1.10
N PHE A 86 3.40 0.93 0.67
CA PHE A 86 3.00 -0.33 1.27
C PHE A 86 3.17 -1.44 0.24
N MET A 87 3.73 -2.56 0.70
CA MET A 87 3.89 -3.76 -0.09
C MET A 87 3.48 -4.96 0.76
N THR A 88 2.90 -5.96 0.12
CA THR A 88 2.59 -7.23 0.76
C THR A 88 3.49 -8.33 0.22
N PHE A 89 3.88 -9.28 1.09
CA PHE A 89 4.70 -10.42 0.74
C PHE A 89 4.01 -11.73 1.12
N ALA A 90 4.31 -12.80 0.37
CA ALA A 90 3.79 -14.13 0.63
C ALA A 90 4.34 -14.75 1.93
N SER A 91 5.53 -14.33 2.37
CA SER A 91 6.20 -14.82 3.58
C SER A 91 7.31 -13.89 4.02
N ARG A 92 7.91 -14.18 5.18
CA ARG A 92 9.13 -13.51 5.66
C ARG A 92 10.35 -13.78 4.78
N GLU A 93 10.39 -14.97 4.18
CA GLU A 93 11.46 -15.38 3.25
C GLU A 93 11.37 -14.57 1.94
N ALA A 94 10.15 -14.29 1.46
CA ALA A 94 9.94 -13.44 0.29
C ALA A 94 10.36 -11.99 0.57
N GLU A 95 10.06 -11.47 1.76
CA GLU A 95 10.55 -10.15 2.21
C GLU A 95 12.07 -10.12 2.31
N ALA A 96 12.70 -11.13 2.92
CA ALA A 96 14.16 -11.24 3.00
C ALA A 96 14.81 -11.30 1.62
N ALA A 97 14.21 -12.02 0.66
CA ALA A 97 14.68 -12.06 -0.73
C ALA A 97 14.56 -10.69 -1.41
N TYR A 98 13.50 -9.94 -1.14
CA TYR A 98 13.32 -8.58 -1.62
C TYR A 98 14.48 -7.65 -1.22
N GLN A 99 14.97 -7.73 0.03
CA GLN A 99 16.04 -6.85 0.54
C GLN A 99 17.34 -6.96 -0.29
N THR A 100 17.60 -8.11 -0.89
CA THR A 100 18.81 -8.36 -1.70
C THR A 100 18.52 -8.45 -3.20
N ASP A 101 17.26 -8.27 -3.61
CA ASP A 101 16.87 -8.31 -5.01
C ASP A 101 17.49 -7.16 -5.80
N PRO A 102 18.02 -7.40 -7.02
CA PRO A 102 18.61 -6.37 -7.86
C PRO A 102 17.64 -5.22 -8.16
N THR A 103 16.33 -5.44 -8.20
CA THR A 103 15.34 -4.36 -8.43
C THR A 103 15.27 -3.40 -7.24
N HIS A 104 15.29 -3.94 -6.01
CA HIS A 104 15.34 -3.15 -4.79
C HIS A 104 16.67 -2.39 -4.64
N LEU A 105 17.79 -3.07 -4.89
CA LEU A 105 19.11 -2.42 -4.81
C LEU A 105 19.25 -1.26 -5.81
N ARG A 106 18.73 -1.41 -7.04
CA ARG A 106 18.70 -0.31 -8.01
C ARG A 106 17.81 0.85 -7.57
N PHE A 107 16.70 0.60 -6.90
CA PHE A 107 15.88 1.66 -6.31
C PHE A 107 16.66 2.43 -5.25
N ILE A 108 17.34 1.73 -4.33
CA ILE A 108 18.18 2.37 -3.31
C ILE A 108 19.25 3.24 -3.97
N GLU A 109 20.02 2.68 -4.91
CA GLU A 109 21.06 3.42 -5.65
C GLU A 109 20.53 4.69 -6.33
N ALA A 110 19.34 4.58 -6.95
CA ALA A 110 18.75 5.69 -7.69
C ALA A 110 18.16 6.80 -6.81
N ALA A 111 17.72 6.48 -5.59
CA ALA A 111 16.88 7.37 -4.81
C ALA A 111 17.34 7.66 -3.37
N GLU A 112 18.30 6.89 -2.79
CA GLU A 112 18.71 7.07 -1.38
C GLU A 112 19.25 8.46 -1.06
N HIS A 113 19.87 9.12 -2.03
CA HIS A 113 20.39 10.48 -1.86
C HIS A 113 19.29 11.54 -1.70
N LEU A 114 18.03 11.22 -2.02
CA LEU A 114 16.89 12.14 -1.99
C LEU A 114 16.23 12.24 -0.61
N TRP A 115 16.35 11.23 0.24
CA TRP A 115 15.74 11.24 1.57
C TRP A 115 16.77 11.41 2.70
N ASN A 116 16.30 11.90 3.82
CA ASN A 116 17.08 12.02 5.06
C ASN A 116 16.57 11.07 6.16
N LYS A 117 15.39 10.48 5.96
CA LYS A 117 14.80 9.55 6.91
C LYS A 117 13.90 8.56 6.17
N VAL A 118 13.98 7.30 6.57
CA VAL A 118 13.07 6.23 6.19
C VAL A 118 12.67 5.48 7.45
N ILE A 119 11.40 5.13 7.56
CA ILE A 119 10.92 4.24 8.63
C ILE A 119 10.17 3.10 7.97
N VAL A 120 10.42 1.89 8.43
CA VAL A 120 9.77 0.65 7.99
C VAL A 120 9.02 0.04 9.17
N TYR A 121 7.81 -0.41 8.91
CA TYR A 121 7.01 -1.21 9.83
C TYR A 121 6.59 -2.49 9.12
N ASP A 122 7.06 -3.63 9.63
CA ASP A 122 6.66 -4.95 9.18
C ASP A 122 5.63 -5.53 10.14
N ALA A 123 4.52 -5.99 9.59
CA ALA A 123 3.44 -6.57 10.37
C ALA A 123 2.96 -7.90 9.77
N VAL A 124 2.59 -8.82 10.63
CA VAL A 124 1.93 -10.07 10.27
C VAL A 124 0.49 -10.06 10.81
N PRO A 125 -0.45 -10.78 10.17
CA PRO A 125 -1.82 -10.86 10.68
C PRO A 125 -1.84 -11.47 12.08
N LEU A 126 -2.79 -10.99 12.88
CA LEU A 126 -3.09 -11.67 14.14
C LEU A 126 -3.55 -13.10 13.82
N SER A 127 -2.99 -14.09 14.52
CA SER A 127 -3.47 -15.47 14.38
C SER A 127 -4.97 -15.49 14.68
N SER A 128 -5.79 -16.00 13.76
CA SER A 128 -7.16 -16.31 14.08
C SER A 128 -7.12 -17.31 15.25
N LYS A 129 -7.71 -16.96 16.39
CA LYS A 129 -7.95 -17.96 17.45
C LYS A 129 -8.94 -18.96 16.86
N ASN A 130 -8.44 -20.14 16.52
CA ASN A 130 -9.27 -21.30 16.22
C ASN A 130 -10.04 -21.71 17.49
#